data_7c3fefab8eeb1917e8b2973c8ae38305
#
_entry.id   7c3fefab8eeb1917e8b2973c8ae38305
#
_cell.length_a   1.000
_cell.length_b   1.000
_cell.length_c   1.000
_cell.angle_alpha   90.00
_cell.angle_beta   90.00
_cell.angle_gamma   90.00
#
_symmetry.space_group_name_H-M   'P 1'
#
loop_
_entity.id
_entity.type
_entity.pdbx_description
1 polymer ?
#
loop_
_entity_poly.entity_id
_entity_poly.type
_entity_poly.pdbx_seq_one_letter_code
_entity_poly.pdbx_strand_id
1 'polypeptide(L)'
;MGKVKCMLACMAFAISAGTAYAAEDGEKDYRPYPHMFVGLNGGAQVSFTNYDFGKLITPDAGVQFGAYFNPVIGARVHVGGLWNRGGIKSANDTYDFNTVTGSADLLVNVTNIFREDKDKVFNFILLGGVGLAGAWDNDEFHTLAARAAEDYPFAWEDNRISHNIRLGMQFDFNIAKHFGMNLELAANNRADRINSKTSDRDDWNAQASVGLIFKFGQKKVEKAQEPVKEEPVEQWATRMDTVWYDDITYKEVPEQVSYEENIYYQIRMSEPEPASKVQAIAKFIKEHKNCKVSVTAYADKGTGTPKINMKYSKERAENVVAALVEAGIDKNIITSDYKGDTVQPFAENDKNRVAIVKVTGEGVKKQEVKTKKYRLEETRYRVQ
;
A
#
# COMPACT_ATOMS: atom_id res chain seq x y z
N MET A 1 -25.04 -5.22 -17.99
CA MET A 1 -24.56 -5.67 -16.66
C MET A 1 -23.75 -6.98 -16.68
N GLY A 2 -23.93 -7.90 -17.61
CA GLY A 2 -23.15 -9.16 -17.70
C GLY A 2 -21.70 -8.99 -18.17
N LYS A 3 -21.41 -8.07 -19.08
CA LYS A 3 -20.08 -7.85 -19.69
C LYS A 3 -19.04 -7.29 -18.71
N VAL A 4 -19.44 -6.45 -17.75
CA VAL A 4 -18.56 -5.85 -16.74
C VAL A 4 -18.16 -6.87 -15.64
N LYS A 5 -19.06 -7.80 -15.28
CA LYS A 5 -18.78 -8.85 -14.28
C LYS A 5 -17.73 -9.86 -14.75
N CYS A 6 -17.67 -10.16 -16.04
CA CYS A 6 -16.67 -11.07 -16.60
C CYS A 6 -15.26 -10.46 -16.56
N MET A 7 -15.14 -9.14 -16.79
CA MET A 7 -13.87 -8.41 -16.77
C MET A 7 -13.26 -8.30 -15.35
N LEU A 8 -14.10 -8.08 -14.33
CA LEU A 8 -13.71 -8.07 -12.91
C LEU A 8 -13.25 -9.45 -12.42
N ALA A 9 -13.87 -10.54 -12.91
CA ALA A 9 -13.48 -11.90 -12.57
C ALA A 9 -12.11 -12.28 -13.16
N CYS A 10 -11.79 -11.84 -14.38
CA CYS A 10 -10.46 -12.06 -15.00
C CYS A 10 -9.36 -11.29 -14.28
N MET A 11 -9.62 -10.05 -13.81
CA MET A 11 -8.66 -9.29 -12.99
C MET A 11 -8.41 -9.95 -11.62
N ALA A 12 -9.44 -10.47 -10.96
CA ALA A 12 -9.31 -11.14 -9.67
C ALA A 12 -8.49 -12.45 -9.76
N PHE A 13 -8.63 -13.19 -10.86
CA PHE A 13 -7.86 -14.42 -11.08
C PHE A 13 -6.36 -14.14 -11.35
N ALA A 14 -6.04 -13.06 -12.05
CA ALA A 14 -4.66 -12.65 -12.30
C ALA A 14 -3.94 -12.19 -11.00
N ILE A 15 -4.67 -11.53 -10.08
CA ILE A 15 -4.13 -11.09 -8.79
C ILE A 15 -3.84 -12.29 -7.87
N SER A 16 -4.72 -13.30 -7.84
CA SER A 16 -4.53 -14.49 -6.98
C SER A 16 -3.40 -15.40 -7.44
N ALA A 17 -3.14 -15.48 -8.76
CA ALA A 17 -2.00 -16.22 -9.28
C ALA A 17 -0.66 -15.51 -9.01
N GLY A 18 -0.68 -14.15 -8.95
CA GLY A 18 0.52 -13.34 -8.70
C GLY A 18 1.06 -13.44 -7.27
N THR A 19 0.18 -13.55 -6.29
CA THR A 19 0.58 -13.60 -4.87
C THR A 19 1.26 -14.91 -4.47
N ALA A 20 0.95 -16.02 -5.13
CA ALA A 20 1.57 -17.31 -4.86
C ALA A 20 3.04 -17.41 -5.33
N TYR A 21 3.42 -16.65 -6.37
CA TYR A 21 4.79 -16.65 -6.92
C TYR A 21 5.72 -15.59 -6.31
N ALA A 22 5.17 -14.56 -5.65
CA ALA A 22 5.96 -13.47 -5.05
C ALA A 22 6.67 -13.85 -3.75
N ALA A 23 6.37 -15.04 -3.17
CA ALA A 23 6.88 -15.43 -1.85
C ALA A 23 8.24 -16.16 -1.88
N GLU A 24 8.84 -16.41 -3.04
CA GLU A 24 9.94 -17.37 -3.13
C GLU A 24 11.26 -16.85 -3.71
N ASP A 25 11.57 -15.57 -3.76
CA ASP A 25 12.89 -15.21 -4.27
C ASP A 25 13.55 -13.97 -3.63
N GLY A 26 14.35 -14.25 -2.59
CA GLY A 26 15.43 -13.38 -2.12
C GLY A 26 16.72 -13.50 -2.96
N GLU A 27 16.67 -13.99 -4.19
CA GLU A 27 17.86 -14.27 -4.99
C GLU A 27 18.29 -13.03 -5.81
N LYS A 28 19.33 -12.35 -5.34
CA LYS A 28 19.94 -11.18 -6.00
C LYS A 28 20.76 -11.51 -7.26
N ASP A 29 20.88 -12.77 -7.64
CA ASP A 29 21.77 -13.24 -8.70
C ASP A 29 21.03 -13.55 -10.01
N TYR A 30 20.36 -12.56 -10.60
CA TYR A 30 19.81 -12.69 -11.96
C TYR A 30 20.09 -11.44 -12.79
N ARG A 31 20.13 -11.62 -14.13
CA ARG A 31 20.15 -10.52 -15.07
C ARG A 31 18.73 -10.16 -15.44
N PRO A 32 18.26 -8.93 -15.18
CA PRO A 32 16.90 -8.53 -15.49
C PRO A 32 16.63 -8.52 -17.01
N TYR A 33 17.66 -8.42 -17.84
CA TYR A 33 17.59 -8.42 -19.30
C TYR A 33 18.57 -9.44 -19.91
N PRO A 34 18.26 -10.02 -21.09
CA PRO A 34 16.96 -9.96 -21.78
C PRO A 34 15.86 -10.73 -21.01
N HIS A 35 14.59 -10.34 -21.25
CA HIS A 35 13.45 -11.09 -20.74
C HIS A 35 12.25 -10.97 -21.67
N MET A 36 11.35 -11.96 -21.60
CA MET A 36 10.05 -11.93 -22.26
C MET A 36 8.97 -11.51 -21.23
N PHE A 37 7.85 -11.04 -21.73
CA PHE A 37 6.72 -10.71 -20.89
C PHE A 37 5.40 -10.97 -21.60
N VAL A 38 4.38 -11.25 -20.78
CA VAL A 38 2.99 -11.27 -21.17
C VAL A 38 2.23 -10.33 -20.24
N GLY A 39 1.24 -9.62 -20.76
CA GLY A 39 0.45 -8.69 -19.96
C GLY A 39 -1.01 -8.67 -20.37
N LEU A 40 -1.82 -8.28 -19.40
CA LEU A 40 -3.24 -7.98 -19.56
C LEU A 40 -3.46 -6.54 -19.16
N ASN A 41 -4.23 -5.81 -19.94
CA ASN A 41 -4.56 -4.41 -19.64
C ASN A 41 -6.05 -4.15 -19.82
N GLY A 42 -6.54 -3.19 -19.06
CA GLY A 42 -7.90 -2.71 -19.13
C GLY A 42 -7.97 -1.23 -18.79
N GLY A 43 -8.90 -0.54 -19.41
CA GLY A 43 -8.99 0.90 -19.25
C GLY A 43 -10.14 1.51 -19.99
N ALA A 44 -9.91 2.69 -20.50
CA ALA A 44 -10.87 3.45 -21.29
C ALA A 44 -10.23 3.97 -22.56
N GLN A 45 -11.07 4.12 -23.59
CA GLN A 45 -10.69 4.71 -24.85
C GLN A 45 -11.75 5.72 -25.30
N VAL A 46 -11.34 6.61 -26.18
CA VAL A 46 -12.23 7.62 -26.75
C VAL A 46 -11.82 7.91 -28.20
N SER A 47 -12.79 7.86 -29.11
CA SER A 47 -12.60 8.29 -30.51
C SER A 47 -12.87 9.78 -30.64
N PHE A 48 -11.95 10.52 -31.25
CA PHE A 48 -12.12 11.94 -31.46
C PHE A 48 -13.09 12.18 -32.61
N THR A 49 -14.24 12.69 -32.29
CA THR A 49 -15.26 13.14 -33.24
C THR A 49 -15.80 14.49 -32.84
N ASN A 50 -16.53 15.16 -33.74
CA ASN A 50 -17.17 16.44 -33.43
C ASN A 50 -18.42 16.25 -32.57
N TYR A 51 -18.26 15.72 -31.35
CA TYR A 51 -19.30 15.48 -30.38
C TYR A 51 -18.79 15.66 -28.93
N ASP A 52 -19.66 15.60 -27.93
CA ASP A 52 -19.30 15.72 -26.51
C ASP A 52 -18.33 14.62 -26.09
N PHE A 53 -17.10 14.99 -25.78
CA PHE A 53 -16.01 14.07 -25.40
C PHE A 53 -16.40 13.11 -24.27
N GLY A 54 -17.08 13.61 -23.24
CA GLY A 54 -17.45 12.79 -22.07
C GLY A 54 -18.40 11.65 -22.40
N LYS A 55 -19.22 11.80 -23.45
CA LYS A 55 -20.17 10.79 -23.91
C LYS A 55 -19.52 9.72 -24.81
N LEU A 56 -18.32 9.97 -25.31
CA LEU A 56 -17.60 9.09 -26.24
C LEU A 56 -16.66 8.10 -25.54
N ILE A 57 -16.50 8.21 -24.24
CA ILE A 57 -15.62 7.32 -23.46
C ILE A 57 -16.24 5.92 -23.40
N THR A 58 -15.45 4.92 -23.80
CA THR A 58 -15.83 3.50 -23.77
C THR A 58 -14.75 2.68 -23.09
N PRO A 59 -15.08 1.51 -22.54
CA PRO A 59 -14.06 0.63 -21.97
C PRO A 59 -13.16 0.04 -23.06
N ASP A 60 -11.93 -0.28 -22.67
CA ASP A 60 -10.94 -0.96 -23.46
C ASP A 60 -10.30 -2.08 -22.68
N ALA A 61 -9.93 -3.16 -23.36
CA ALA A 61 -9.17 -4.26 -22.78
C ALA A 61 -8.26 -4.88 -23.83
N GLY A 62 -7.12 -5.40 -23.39
CA GLY A 62 -6.15 -5.97 -24.31
C GLY A 62 -5.20 -6.94 -23.66
N VAL A 63 -4.47 -7.63 -24.52
CA VAL A 63 -3.37 -8.53 -24.18
C VAL A 63 -2.13 -8.10 -24.89
N GLN A 64 -0.99 -8.32 -24.27
CA GLN A 64 0.30 -8.00 -24.85
C GLN A 64 1.30 -9.13 -24.61
N PHE A 65 2.15 -9.34 -25.60
CA PHE A 65 3.27 -10.28 -25.54
C PHE A 65 4.49 -9.62 -26.13
N GLY A 66 5.62 -9.65 -25.43
CA GLY A 66 6.82 -8.98 -25.91
C GLY A 66 8.10 -9.46 -25.26
N ALA A 67 9.19 -8.81 -25.66
CA ALA A 67 10.50 -9.05 -25.09
C ALA A 67 11.31 -7.76 -25.03
N TYR A 68 12.10 -7.61 -23.97
CA TYR A 68 13.21 -6.66 -23.92
C TYR A 68 14.51 -7.38 -24.30
N PHE A 69 15.16 -6.90 -25.34
CA PHE A 69 16.42 -7.46 -25.84
C PHE A 69 17.62 -6.99 -25.01
N ASN A 70 17.52 -5.77 -24.51
CA ASN A 70 18.49 -5.13 -23.64
C ASN A 70 17.73 -4.19 -22.66
N PRO A 71 18.39 -3.52 -21.73
CA PRO A 71 17.71 -2.63 -20.78
C PRO A 71 16.88 -1.50 -21.41
N VAL A 72 17.22 -1.08 -22.61
CA VAL A 72 16.63 0.10 -23.26
C VAL A 72 15.58 -0.29 -24.32
N ILE A 73 15.85 -1.31 -25.12
CA ILE A 73 15.07 -1.64 -26.32
C ILE A 73 14.28 -2.93 -26.11
N GLY A 74 13.00 -2.87 -26.37
CA GLY A 74 12.09 -4.00 -26.44
C GLY A 74 11.13 -3.89 -27.62
N ALA A 75 10.42 -4.97 -27.86
CA ALA A 75 9.33 -5.02 -28.82
C ALA A 75 8.18 -5.85 -28.27
N ARG A 76 6.96 -5.52 -28.70
CA ARG A 76 5.77 -6.29 -28.31
C ARG A 76 4.76 -6.38 -29.45
N VAL A 77 3.92 -7.38 -29.37
CA VAL A 77 2.63 -7.45 -30.05
C VAL A 77 1.55 -7.11 -29.03
N HIS A 78 0.67 -6.20 -29.40
CA HIS A 78 -0.48 -5.81 -28.59
C HIS A 78 -1.76 -6.07 -29.37
N VAL A 79 -2.72 -6.71 -28.75
CA VAL A 79 -4.08 -6.93 -29.30
C VAL A 79 -5.07 -6.43 -28.27
N GLY A 80 -5.90 -5.48 -28.66
CA GLY A 80 -6.88 -4.88 -27.77
C GLY A 80 -8.06 -4.31 -28.53
N GLY A 81 -9.02 -3.86 -27.77
CA GLY A 81 -10.26 -3.28 -28.27
C GLY A 81 -11.48 -3.94 -27.64
N LEU A 82 -12.57 -3.23 -27.65
CA LEU A 82 -13.89 -3.70 -27.32
C LEU A 82 -14.88 -3.01 -28.24
N TRP A 83 -15.63 -2.03 -27.76
CA TRP A 83 -16.45 -1.17 -28.60
C TRP A 83 -16.00 0.28 -28.44
N ASN A 84 -16.19 1.03 -29.52
CA ASN A 84 -16.01 2.46 -29.58
C ASN A 84 -17.35 3.16 -29.72
N ARG A 85 -17.34 4.44 -29.44
CA ARG A 85 -18.53 5.28 -29.56
C ARG A 85 -18.23 6.49 -30.44
N GLY A 86 -19.09 6.72 -31.40
CA GLY A 86 -19.17 7.93 -32.16
C GLY A 86 -20.40 8.76 -31.80
N GLY A 87 -20.51 9.97 -32.32
CA GLY A 87 -21.67 10.81 -32.10
C GLY A 87 -22.01 11.64 -33.34
N ILE A 88 -23.28 11.91 -33.56
CA ILE A 88 -23.79 12.77 -34.63
C ILE A 88 -24.39 14.02 -34.02
N LYS A 89 -23.75 15.18 -34.26
CA LYS A 89 -24.12 16.45 -33.61
C LYS A 89 -25.52 16.92 -34.02
N SER A 90 -25.90 16.77 -35.31
CA SER A 90 -27.22 17.18 -35.84
C SER A 90 -28.33 16.31 -35.29
N ALA A 91 -28.08 15.03 -34.98
CA ALA A 91 -29.03 14.14 -34.31
C ALA A 91 -28.96 14.25 -32.78
N ASN A 92 -27.98 14.91 -32.22
CA ASN A 92 -27.68 15.04 -30.77
C ASN A 92 -27.67 13.70 -30.04
N ASP A 93 -27.10 12.67 -30.68
CA ASP A 93 -27.08 11.31 -30.16
C ASP A 93 -25.77 10.59 -30.51
N THR A 94 -25.53 9.44 -29.87
CA THR A 94 -24.34 8.60 -30.03
C THR A 94 -24.68 7.23 -30.62
N TYR A 95 -23.69 6.59 -31.23
CA TYR A 95 -23.76 5.23 -31.76
C TYR A 95 -22.54 4.43 -31.34
N ASP A 96 -22.72 3.14 -31.14
CA ASP A 96 -21.63 2.22 -30.80
C ASP A 96 -21.25 1.35 -32.00
N PHE A 97 -20.00 0.95 -32.08
CA PHE A 97 -19.46 0.00 -33.05
C PHE A 97 -18.31 -0.78 -32.40
N ASN A 98 -18.17 -2.04 -32.78
CA ASN A 98 -17.12 -2.90 -32.24
C ASN A 98 -15.79 -2.66 -32.93
N THR A 99 -14.70 -2.77 -32.18
CA THR A 99 -13.34 -2.66 -32.75
C THR A 99 -12.38 -3.67 -32.12
N VAL A 100 -11.42 -4.11 -32.93
CA VAL A 100 -10.23 -4.82 -32.50
C VAL A 100 -9.01 -4.20 -33.17
N THR A 101 -7.92 -4.08 -32.45
CA THR A 101 -6.66 -3.54 -32.95
C THR A 101 -5.52 -4.51 -32.62
N GLY A 102 -4.73 -4.85 -33.62
CA GLY A 102 -3.47 -5.56 -33.43
C GLY A 102 -2.30 -4.68 -33.87
N SER A 103 -1.30 -4.51 -33.03
CA SER A 103 -0.12 -3.71 -33.34
C SER A 103 1.18 -4.42 -32.95
N ALA A 104 2.25 -4.10 -33.66
CA ALA A 104 3.62 -4.40 -33.29
C ALA A 104 4.28 -3.10 -32.86
N ASP A 105 4.66 -3.02 -31.60
CA ASP A 105 5.19 -1.82 -30.97
C ASP A 105 6.68 -1.99 -30.65
N LEU A 106 7.49 -0.99 -30.95
CA LEU A 106 8.83 -0.78 -30.41
C LEU A 106 8.71 -0.11 -29.05
N LEU A 107 9.47 -0.58 -28.08
CA LEU A 107 9.51 -0.06 -26.72
C LEU A 107 10.89 0.53 -26.45
N VAL A 108 10.94 1.77 -25.98
CA VAL A 108 12.17 2.44 -25.58
C VAL A 108 12.08 2.84 -24.12
N ASN A 109 12.82 2.14 -23.27
CA ASN A 109 12.88 2.45 -21.84
C ASN A 109 13.81 3.65 -21.61
N VAL A 110 13.22 4.83 -21.52
CA VAL A 110 13.93 6.11 -21.36
C VAL A 110 14.67 6.17 -20.03
N THR A 111 14.11 5.61 -18.98
CA THR A 111 14.74 5.60 -17.67
C THR A 111 16.06 4.84 -17.67
N ASN A 112 16.17 3.77 -18.46
CA ASN A 112 17.37 2.96 -18.56
C ASN A 112 18.44 3.54 -19.51
N ILE A 113 18.12 4.54 -20.31
CA ILE A 113 19.11 5.30 -21.08
C ILE A 113 20.07 6.04 -20.15
N PHE A 114 19.52 6.60 -19.04
CA PHE A 114 20.28 7.44 -18.13
C PHE A 114 20.86 6.66 -16.95
N ARG A 115 20.22 5.58 -16.54
CA ARG A 115 20.66 4.78 -15.40
C ARG A 115 20.09 3.36 -15.45
N GLU A 116 20.95 2.38 -15.60
CA GLU A 116 20.59 0.97 -15.44
C GLU A 116 20.74 0.57 -13.96
N ASP A 117 19.62 0.11 -13.35
CA ASP A 117 19.58 -0.38 -11.98
C ASP A 117 18.71 -1.64 -11.91
N LYS A 118 19.22 -2.70 -11.32
CA LYS A 118 18.51 -3.99 -11.22
C LYS A 118 17.28 -3.93 -10.33
N ASP A 119 17.33 -3.12 -9.29
CA ASP A 119 16.29 -3.01 -8.27
C ASP A 119 15.32 -1.84 -8.53
N LYS A 120 15.33 -1.32 -9.76
CA LYS A 120 14.49 -0.18 -10.11
C LYS A 120 13.00 -0.54 -10.07
N VAL A 121 12.27 0.18 -9.24
CA VAL A 121 10.81 0.02 -9.11
C VAL A 121 10.07 0.66 -10.29
N PHE A 122 10.55 1.77 -10.81
CA PHE A 122 9.86 2.58 -11.82
C PHE A 122 10.64 2.66 -13.14
N ASN A 123 9.92 2.51 -14.27
CA ASN A 123 10.44 2.75 -15.61
C ASN A 123 9.47 3.61 -16.42
N PHE A 124 10.00 4.56 -17.14
CA PHE A 124 9.29 5.34 -18.14
C PHE A 124 9.68 4.84 -19.53
N ILE A 125 8.70 4.45 -20.33
CA ILE A 125 8.85 3.81 -21.61
C ILE A 125 8.07 4.61 -22.65
N LEU A 126 8.73 4.94 -23.75
CA LEU A 126 8.07 5.42 -24.97
C LEU A 126 7.78 4.25 -25.87
N LEU A 127 6.64 4.29 -26.52
CA LEU A 127 6.25 3.25 -27.47
C LEU A 127 5.78 3.86 -28.78
N GLY A 128 6.11 3.16 -29.86
CA GLY A 128 5.64 3.48 -31.18
C GLY A 128 5.44 2.21 -31.98
N GLY A 129 4.34 2.10 -32.70
CA GLY A 129 3.99 0.87 -33.38
C GLY A 129 3.11 1.07 -34.59
N VAL A 130 3.01 0.01 -35.37
CA VAL A 130 2.19 -0.08 -36.57
C VAL A 130 1.36 -1.37 -36.48
N GLY A 131 0.17 -1.34 -37.08
CA GLY A 131 -0.72 -2.49 -37.06
C GLY A 131 -1.95 -2.31 -37.88
N LEU A 132 -2.95 -3.12 -37.56
CA LEU A 132 -4.26 -3.10 -38.22
C LEU A 132 -5.36 -2.92 -37.15
N ALA A 133 -6.39 -2.23 -37.56
CA ALA A 133 -7.64 -2.11 -36.80
C ALA A 133 -8.80 -2.63 -37.63
N GLY A 134 -9.66 -3.46 -37.03
CA GLY A 134 -10.92 -3.89 -37.60
C GLY A 134 -12.09 -3.26 -36.85
N ALA A 135 -13.13 -2.86 -37.59
CA ALA A 135 -14.37 -2.37 -37.03
C ALA A 135 -15.56 -3.11 -37.68
N TRP A 136 -16.61 -3.36 -36.91
CA TRP A 136 -17.83 -4.03 -37.34
C TRP A 136 -19.02 -3.65 -36.45
N ASP A 137 -20.24 -3.96 -36.88
CA ASP A 137 -21.46 -3.73 -36.11
C ASP A 137 -21.73 -2.23 -35.89
N ASN A 138 -21.98 -1.52 -37.01
CA ASN A 138 -22.29 -0.09 -37.01
C ASN A 138 -23.77 0.22 -37.34
N ASP A 139 -24.68 -0.70 -37.12
CA ASP A 139 -26.10 -0.55 -37.40
C ASP A 139 -26.73 0.66 -36.71
N GLU A 140 -26.27 0.97 -35.52
CA GLU A 140 -26.70 2.17 -34.79
C GLU A 140 -26.36 3.46 -35.55
N PHE A 141 -25.17 3.51 -36.19
CA PHE A 141 -24.78 4.64 -37.02
C PHE A 141 -25.78 4.85 -38.18
N HIS A 142 -26.16 3.78 -38.90
CA HIS A 142 -27.07 3.87 -40.01
C HIS A 142 -28.44 4.37 -39.56
N THR A 143 -28.95 3.85 -38.46
CA THR A 143 -30.23 4.27 -37.89
C THR A 143 -30.20 5.74 -37.47
N LEU A 144 -29.10 6.20 -36.90
CA LEU A 144 -28.92 7.56 -36.40
C LEU A 144 -28.68 8.57 -37.56
N ALA A 145 -27.85 8.18 -38.54
CA ALA A 145 -27.57 8.99 -39.74
C ALA A 145 -28.85 9.25 -40.56
N ALA A 146 -29.74 8.26 -40.66
CA ALA A 146 -31.05 8.42 -41.35
C ALA A 146 -32.00 9.44 -40.66
N ARG A 147 -31.76 9.77 -39.39
CA ARG A 147 -32.50 10.78 -38.62
C ARG A 147 -31.83 12.12 -38.56
N ALA A 148 -30.58 12.20 -38.98
CA ALA A 148 -29.78 13.41 -38.94
C ALA A 148 -30.29 14.44 -39.97
N ALA A 149 -30.13 15.74 -39.62
CA ALA A 149 -30.48 16.81 -40.55
C ALA A 149 -29.45 17.00 -41.69
N GLU A 150 -28.26 16.42 -41.51
CA GLU A 150 -27.17 16.46 -42.49
C GLU A 150 -27.05 15.10 -43.17
N ASP A 151 -26.71 15.10 -44.46
CA ASP A 151 -26.44 13.88 -45.21
C ASP A 151 -25.04 13.36 -44.83
N TYR A 152 -25.00 12.17 -44.22
CA TYR A 152 -23.73 11.51 -43.88
C TYR A 152 -23.41 10.47 -44.95
N PRO A 153 -22.33 10.68 -45.74
CA PRO A 153 -21.92 9.71 -46.74
C PRO A 153 -21.66 8.36 -46.10
N PHE A 154 -22.13 7.34 -46.75
CA PHE A 154 -21.99 5.98 -46.29
C PHE A 154 -20.56 5.52 -46.26
N ALA A 155 -20.03 5.11 -45.10
CA ALA A 155 -18.62 4.75 -44.95
C ALA A 155 -18.38 3.25 -45.22
N TRP A 156 -19.18 2.37 -44.61
CA TRP A 156 -19.12 0.91 -44.75
C TRP A 156 -20.40 0.26 -44.17
N GLU A 157 -20.72 -0.96 -44.60
CA GLU A 157 -21.93 -1.69 -44.15
C GLU A 157 -21.59 -2.76 -43.13
N ASP A 158 -20.76 -3.75 -43.49
CA ASP A 158 -20.53 -4.93 -42.67
C ASP A 158 -19.31 -4.80 -41.76
N ASN A 159 -18.19 -4.38 -42.33
CA ASN A 159 -16.93 -4.26 -41.61
C ASN A 159 -15.95 -3.32 -42.32
N ARG A 160 -14.93 -2.89 -41.56
CA ARG A 160 -13.86 -2.04 -42.05
C ARG A 160 -12.53 -2.49 -41.48
N ILE A 161 -11.53 -2.61 -42.34
CA ILE A 161 -10.13 -2.79 -41.93
C ILE A 161 -9.35 -1.51 -42.25
N SER A 162 -8.51 -1.10 -41.31
CA SER A 162 -7.70 0.10 -41.40
C SER A 162 -6.27 -0.19 -40.92
N HIS A 163 -5.32 0.63 -41.36
CA HIS A 163 -4.05 0.73 -40.64
C HIS A 163 -4.27 1.24 -39.22
N ASN A 164 -3.33 0.96 -38.35
CA ASN A 164 -3.24 1.55 -37.00
C ASN A 164 -1.81 1.99 -36.76
N ILE A 165 -1.58 3.30 -36.60
CA ILE A 165 -0.30 3.84 -36.16
C ILE A 165 -0.50 4.20 -34.68
N ARG A 166 0.32 3.61 -33.80
CA ARG A 166 0.24 3.76 -32.35
C ARG A 166 1.44 4.52 -31.82
N LEU A 167 1.20 5.54 -31.01
CA LEU A 167 2.20 6.26 -30.26
C LEU A 167 1.75 6.37 -28.80
N GLY A 168 2.68 6.25 -27.87
CA GLY A 168 2.29 6.32 -26.47
C GLY A 168 3.46 6.34 -25.52
N MET A 169 3.07 6.38 -24.24
CA MET A 169 3.96 6.31 -23.10
C MET A 169 3.43 5.31 -22.10
N GLN A 170 4.33 4.61 -21.45
CA GLN A 170 4.03 3.60 -20.44
C GLN A 170 4.88 3.84 -19.22
N PHE A 171 4.26 3.73 -18.07
CA PHE A 171 4.86 3.83 -16.76
C PHE A 171 4.79 2.46 -16.10
N ASP A 172 5.94 1.78 -16.01
CA ASP A 172 6.02 0.45 -15.41
C ASP A 172 6.46 0.53 -13.96
N PHE A 173 5.78 -0.23 -13.13
CA PHE A 173 6.09 -0.42 -11.72
C PHE A 173 6.43 -1.89 -11.48
N ASN A 174 7.71 -2.16 -11.19
CA ASN A 174 8.19 -3.49 -10.86
C ASN A 174 7.83 -3.83 -9.41
N ILE A 175 6.88 -4.74 -9.21
CA ILE A 175 6.43 -5.17 -7.87
C ILE A 175 7.30 -6.31 -7.36
N ALA A 176 7.68 -7.24 -8.26
CA ALA A 176 8.53 -8.38 -7.96
C ALA A 176 9.35 -8.74 -9.20
N LYS A 177 10.27 -9.69 -9.06
CA LYS A 177 11.12 -10.19 -10.15
C LYS A 177 10.34 -10.54 -11.42
N HIS A 178 9.22 -11.23 -11.23
CA HIS A 178 8.38 -11.72 -12.34
C HIS A 178 7.11 -10.90 -12.54
N PHE A 179 6.78 -9.98 -11.65
CA PHE A 179 5.53 -9.22 -11.70
C PHE A 179 5.74 -7.71 -11.74
N GLY A 180 4.96 -7.06 -12.55
CA GLY A 180 4.86 -5.61 -12.61
C GLY A 180 3.44 -5.15 -12.91
N MET A 181 3.19 -3.89 -12.66
CA MET A 181 2.01 -3.15 -13.13
C MET A 181 2.45 -2.08 -14.11
N ASN A 182 1.57 -1.72 -15.04
CA ASN A 182 1.80 -0.57 -15.89
C ASN A 182 0.59 0.36 -15.97
N LEU A 183 0.84 1.61 -16.22
CA LEU A 183 -0.10 2.60 -16.70
C LEU A 183 0.34 2.99 -18.11
N GLU A 184 -0.53 2.85 -19.09
CA GLU A 184 -0.26 3.19 -20.47
C GLU A 184 -1.23 4.25 -20.98
N LEU A 185 -0.66 5.25 -21.66
CA LEU A 185 -1.40 6.28 -22.39
C LEU A 185 -0.97 6.18 -23.86
N ALA A 186 -1.91 5.97 -24.76
CA ALA A 186 -1.63 5.80 -26.18
C ALA A 186 -2.61 6.58 -27.04
N ALA A 187 -2.12 7.03 -28.18
CA ALA A 187 -2.90 7.58 -29.28
C ALA A 187 -2.77 6.67 -30.50
N ASN A 188 -3.88 6.37 -31.12
CA ASN A 188 -3.97 5.54 -32.31
C ASN A 188 -4.49 6.39 -33.46
N ASN A 189 -3.76 6.42 -34.56
CA ASN A 189 -4.18 7.00 -35.83
C ASN A 189 -4.65 5.87 -36.75
N ARG A 190 -5.83 6.01 -37.31
CA ARG A 190 -6.49 5.02 -38.17
C ARG A 190 -7.01 5.73 -39.42
N ALA A 191 -7.16 5.00 -40.54
CA ALA A 191 -7.73 5.59 -41.74
C ALA A 191 -9.12 6.19 -41.51
N ASP A 192 -9.44 7.27 -42.22
CA ASP A 192 -10.76 7.86 -42.30
C ASP A 192 -11.85 6.78 -42.48
N ARG A 193 -13.01 7.00 -41.94
CA ARG A 193 -14.20 6.14 -41.99
C ARG A 193 -14.22 4.99 -41.00
N ILE A 194 -13.19 4.70 -40.23
CA ILE A 194 -13.25 3.58 -39.26
C ILE A 194 -14.35 3.80 -38.21
N ASN A 195 -14.63 5.04 -37.89
CA ASN A 195 -15.73 5.45 -37.00
C ASN A 195 -17.08 5.57 -37.71
N SER A 196 -17.25 5.00 -38.92
CA SER A 196 -18.44 5.02 -39.77
C SER A 196 -18.79 6.39 -40.38
N LYS A 197 -18.02 7.45 -40.15
CA LYS A 197 -18.19 8.75 -40.80
C LYS A 197 -17.05 9.03 -41.77
N THR A 198 -17.34 9.78 -42.80
CA THR A 198 -16.32 10.29 -43.73
C THR A 198 -16.01 11.73 -43.40
N SER A 199 -14.73 12.05 -43.19
CA SER A 199 -14.29 13.38 -42.80
C SER A 199 -13.09 13.89 -43.61
N ASP A 200 -12.58 13.12 -44.57
CA ASP A 200 -11.37 13.36 -45.33
C ASP A 200 -10.12 13.55 -44.46
N ARG A 201 -10.14 13.06 -43.24
CA ARG A 201 -9.05 13.06 -42.27
C ARG A 201 -9.02 11.76 -41.52
N ASP A 202 -7.81 11.28 -41.24
CA ASP A 202 -7.64 10.08 -40.40
C ASP A 202 -8.29 10.19 -39.03
N ASP A 203 -8.85 9.08 -38.59
CA ASP A 203 -9.50 8.95 -37.30
C ASP A 203 -8.50 8.76 -36.18
N TRP A 204 -8.65 9.52 -35.11
CA TRP A 204 -7.84 9.41 -33.91
C TRP A 204 -8.62 8.80 -32.76
N ASN A 205 -7.91 7.98 -31.99
CA ASN A 205 -8.43 7.38 -30.77
C ASN A 205 -7.38 7.52 -29.66
N ALA A 206 -7.76 8.02 -28.49
CA ALA A 206 -6.92 8.01 -27.32
C ALA A 206 -7.32 6.88 -26.37
N GLN A 207 -6.35 6.31 -25.71
CA GLN A 207 -6.49 5.17 -24.82
C GLN A 207 -5.69 5.41 -23.54
N ALA A 208 -6.29 5.09 -22.39
CA ALA A 208 -5.65 5.06 -21.09
C ALA A 208 -5.96 3.72 -20.40
N SER A 209 -4.94 2.96 -20.05
CA SER A 209 -5.11 1.63 -19.49
C SER A 209 -4.14 1.33 -18.37
N VAL A 210 -4.57 0.50 -17.43
CA VAL A 210 -3.74 -0.10 -16.38
C VAL A 210 -3.60 -1.57 -16.68
N GLY A 211 -2.42 -2.13 -16.50
CA GLY A 211 -2.15 -3.53 -16.79
C GLY A 211 -1.30 -4.23 -15.76
N LEU A 212 -1.33 -5.55 -15.83
CA LEU A 212 -0.46 -6.46 -15.12
C LEU A 212 0.50 -7.10 -16.11
N ILE A 213 1.77 -7.18 -15.75
CA ILE A 213 2.83 -7.76 -16.57
C ILE A 213 3.46 -8.92 -15.82
N PHE A 214 3.57 -10.06 -16.47
CA PHE A 214 4.36 -11.19 -16.02
C PHE A 214 5.61 -11.33 -16.88
N LYS A 215 6.79 -11.33 -16.23
CA LYS A 215 8.12 -11.39 -16.86
C LYS A 215 8.73 -12.77 -16.67
N PHE A 216 9.36 -13.30 -17.71
CA PHE A 216 10.00 -14.61 -17.71
C PHE A 216 11.20 -14.67 -18.65
N GLY A 217 11.96 -15.77 -18.59
CA GLY A 217 13.16 -15.94 -19.43
C GLY A 217 14.39 -15.17 -18.97
N GLN A 218 14.36 -14.60 -17.76
CA GLN A 218 15.51 -13.97 -17.13
C GLN A 218 16.57 -15.02 -16.79
N LYS A 219 17.84 -14.76 -17.12
CA LYS A 219 18.94 -15.71 -16.87
C LYS A 219 19.50 -15.51 -15.46
N LYS A 220 19.78 -16.63 -14.77
CA LYS A 220 20.60 -16.59 -13.55
C LYS A 220 22.00 -16.11 -13.92
N VAL A 221 22.62 -15.31 -13.05
CA VAL A 221 24.04 -14.98 -13.16
C VAL A 221 24.78 -16.24 -12.67
N GLU A 222 25.33 -17.00 -13.59
CA GLU A 222 26.38 -17.95 -13.23
C GLU A 222 27.54 -17.09 -12.70
N LYS A 223 27.86 -17.24 -11.40
CA LYS A 223 29.13 -16.72 -10.92
C LYS A 223 30.20 -17.30 -11.82
N ALA A 224 30.84 -16.47 -12.61
CA ALA A 224 32.02 -16.88 -13.32
C ALA A 224 32.92 -17.56 -12.27
N GLN A 225 33.18 -18.85 -12.42
CA GLN A 225 34.26 -19.47 -11.68
C GLN A 225 35.46 -18.62 -12.02
N GLU A 226 35.93 -17.84 -11.05
CA GLU A 226 37.21 -17.15 -11.22
C GLU A 226 38.19 -18.22 -11.69
N PRO A 227 38.98 -17.94 -12.78
CA PRO A 227 39.98 -18.89 -13.22
C PRO A 227 40.80 -19.24 -11.98
N VAL A 228 40.82 -20.54 -11.64
CA VAL A 228 41.66 -21.04 -10.56
C VAL A 228 43.07 -20.63 -10.94
N LYS A 229 43.52 -19.49 -10.43
CA LYS A 229 44.94 -19.21 -10.37
C LYS A 229 45.48 -20.33 -9.50
N GLU A 230 46.30 -21.21 -10.06
CA GLU A 230 47.15 -22.09 -9.29
C GLU A 230 48.01 -21.18 -8.41
N GLU A 231 47.52 -20.86 -7.22
CA GLU A 231 48.29 -20.18 -6.21
C GLU A 231 49.39 -21.15 -5.75
N PRO A 232 50.61 -20.65 -5.55
CA PRO A 232 51.69 -21.45 -4.98
C PRO A 232 51.15 -22.05 -3.68
N VAL A 233 51.39 -23.37 -3.49
CA VAL A 233 50.91 -24.11 -2.33
C VAL A 233 51.38 -23.40 -1.07
N GLU A 234 50.48 -22.60 -0.52
CA GLU A 234 50.75 -21.88 0.70
C GLU A 234 50.76 -22.86 1.88
N GLN A 235 51.88 -22.91 2.60
CA GLN A 235 51.94 -23.65 3.83
C GLN A 235 51.20 -22.89 4.93
N TRP A 236 50.11 -23.46 5.39
CA TRP A 236 49.34 -22.89 6.49
C TRP A 236 49.63 -23.68 7.77
N ALA A 237 49.92 -22.95 8.83
CA ALA A 237 49.97 -23.47 10.17
C ALA A 237 48.77 -22.99 10.97
N THR A 238 48.38 -23.76 11.97
CA THR A 238 47.26 -23.40 12.87
C THR A 238 47.83 -23.03 14.26
N ARG A 239 47.19 -22.06 14.87
CA ARG A 239 47.42 -21.72 16.27
C ARG A 239 46.07 -21.54 16.97
N MET A 240 46.06 -21.75 18.26
CA MET A 240 44.90 -21.49 19.11
C MET A 240 44.97 -20.06 19.61
N ASP A 241 44.01 -19.25 19.17
CA ASP A 241 43.87 -17.87 19.62
C ASP A 241 42.75 -17.76 20.66
N THR A 242 42.99 -16.94 21.68
CA THR A 242 41.95 -16.66 22.69
C THR A 242 41.07 -15.50 22.21
N VAL A 243 39.85 -15.80 21.90
CA VAL A 243 38.86 -14.78 21.49
C VAL A 243 37.96 -14.47 22.68
N TRP A 244 37.98 -13.21 23.10
CA TRP A 244 37.14 -12.71 24.17
C TRP A 244 35.79 -12.24 23.60
N TYR A 245 34.71 -12.61 24.26
CA TYR A 245 33.37 -12.12 23.93
C TYR A 245 32.58 -11.78 25.19
N ASP A 246 31.62 -10.90 25.04
CA ASP A 246 30.67 -10.55 26.10
C ASP A 246 29.55 -11.56 26.16
N ASP A 247 29.48 -12.31 27.25
CA ASP A 247 28.31 -13.15 27.56
C ASP A 247 27.26 -12.28 28.24
N ILE A 248 26.19 -12.01 27.54
CA ILE A 248 25.12 -11.13 27.98
C ILE A 248 24.06 -11.96 28.70
N THR A 249 23.91 -11.71 29.99
CA THR A 249 22.84 -12.26 30.79
C THR A 249 21.94 -11.17 31.32
N TYR A 250 20.69 -11.49 31.58
CA TYR A 250 19.74 -10.53 32.14
C TYR A 250 19.41 -10.93 33.56
N LYS A 251 19.64 -10.01 34.49
CA LYS A 251 19.28 -10.17 35.88
C LYS A 251 18.04 -9.31 36.17
N GLU A 252 17.06 -9.89 36.80
CA GLU A 252 15.92 -9.14 37.29
C GLU A 252 16.31 -8.37 38.55
N VAL A 253 16.16 -7.05 38.50
CA VAL A 253 16.40 -6.16 39.63
C VAL A 253 15.09 -5.47 40.01
N PRO A 254 14.84 -5.28 41.31
CA PRO A 254 13.67 -4.54 41.75
C PRO A 254 13.71 -3.09 41.22
N GLU A 255 12.57 -2.62 40.77
CA GLU A 255 12.38 -1.23 40.33
C GLU A 255 11.13 -0.67 41.01
N GLN A 256 11.22 0.56 41.51
CA GLN A 256 10.04 1.26 42.02
C GLN A 256 9.20 1.74 40.83
N VAL A 257 7.95 1.36 40.84
CA VAL A 257 6.96 1.75 39.82
C VAL A 257 5.88 2.62 40.44
N SER A 258 5.35 3.55 39.66
CA SER A 258 4.24 4.39 40.05
C SER A 258 3.23 4.53 38.95
N TYR A 259 1.97 4.62 39.31
CA TYR A 259 0.85 4.87 38.45
C TYR A 259 -0.06 5.93 39.06
N GLU A 260 -0.49 6.89 38.27
CA GLU A 260 -1.41 7.94 38.69
C GLU A 260 -2.59 7.98 37.75
N GLU A 261 -3.80 8.02 38.27
CA GLU A 261 -5.02 8.13 37.50
C GLU A 261 -5.93 9.21 38.10
N ASN A 262 -6.50 10.04 37.23
CA ASN A 262 -7.41 11.12 37.59
C ASN A 262 -8.83 10.75 37.19
N ILE A 263 -9.71 10.61 38.19
CA ILE A 263 -11.13 10.34 38.01
C ILE A 263 -11.88 11.65 38.16
N TYR A 264 -12.39 12.18 37.05
CA TYR A 264 -13.11 13.46 37.04
C TYR A 264 -14.60 13.25 37.24
N TYR A 265 -15.25 14.25 37.87
CA TYR A 265 -16.67 14.19 38.21
C TYR A 265 -17.46 15.36 37.66
N GLN A 266 -18.68 15.10 37.25
CA GLN A 266 -19.64 16.15 36.98
C GLN A 266 -20.12 16.80 38.27
N ILE A 267 -20.79 17.93 38.17
CA ILE A 267 -21.37 18.64 39.34
C ILE A 267 -22.35 17.70 40.04
N ARG A 268 -22.24 17.63 41.38
CA ARG A 268 -23.06 16.78 42.25
C ARG A 268 -22.93 15.26 42.04
N MET A 269 -21.91 14.82 41.30
CA MET A 269 -21.63 13.39 41.14
C MET A 269 -20.46 12.97 42.05
N SER A 270 -20.57 11.77 42.60
CA SER A 270 -19.54 11.16 43.44
C SER A 270 -19.21 9.72 43.07
N GLU A 271 -19.94 9.12 42.13
CA GLU A 271 -19.62 7.79 41.61
C GLU A 271 -18.42 7.86 40.65
N PRO A 272 -17.43 6.93 40.74
CA PRO A 272 -16.25 6.92 39.88
C PRO A 272 -16.58 6.40 38.49
N GLU A 273 -16.72 7.30 37.53
CA GLU A 273 -16.96 6.97 36.13
C GLU A 273 -15.84 7.51 35.24
N PRO A 274 -15.44 6.79 34.15
CA PRO A 274 -15.91 5.45 33.81
C PRO A 274 -15.28 4.35 34.69
N ALA A 275 -15.97 3.25 34.87
CA ALA A 275 -15.49 2.09 35.62
C ALA A 275 -14.16 1.52 35.11
N SER A 276 -13.82 1.76 33.82
CA SER A 276 -12.56 1.36 33.21
C SER A 276 -11.33 1.96 33.92
N LYS A 277 -11.45 3.15 34.50
CA LYS A 277 -10.36 3.79 35.24
C LYS A 277 -10.05 3.02 36.55
N VAL A 278 -11.07 2.64 37.28
CA VAL A 278 -10.93 1.81 38.49
C VAL A 278 -10.32 0.45 38.12
N GLN A 279 -10.76 -0.15 37.02
CA GLN A 279 -10.20 -1.41 36.52
C GLN A 279 -8.72 -1.28 36.12
N ALA A 280 -8.32 -0.18 35.48
CA ALA A 280 -6.94 0.08 35.14
C ALA A 280 -6.05 0.19 36.40
N ILE A 281 -6.49 0.91 37.41
CA ILE A 281 -5.81 1.02 38.70
C ILE A 281 -5.69 -0.38 39.35
N ALA A 282 -6.79 -1.12 39.41
CA ALA A 282 -6.80 -2.46 39.99
C ALA A 282 -5.90 -3.44 39.24
N LYS A 283 -5.86 -3.35 37.93
CA LYS A 283 -4.95 -4.14 37.10
C LYS A 283 -3.50 -3.82 37.44
N PHE A 284 -3.11 -2.56 37.48
CA PHE A 284 -1.76 -2.14 37.84
C PHE A 284 -1.35 -2.69 39.22
N ILE A 285 -2.24 -2.61 40.22
CA ILE A 285 -1.95 -3.11 41.56
C ILE A 285 -1.76 -4.64 41.56
N LYS A 286 -2.54 -5.39 40.76
CA LYS A 286 -2.43 -6.86 40.69
C LYS A 286 -1.16 -7.31 39.94
N GLU A 287 -0.61 -6.48 39.07
CA GLU A 287 0.59 -6.77 38.29
C GLU A 287 1.91 -6.47 39.06
N HIS A 288 1.83 -5.71 40.19
CA HIS A 288 3.00 -5.26 40.92
C HIS A 288 2.93 -5.68 42.42
N LYS A 289 4.09 -5.77 43.06
CA LYS A 289 4.19 -6.17 44.47
C LYS A 289 4.30 -4.96 45.37
N ASN A 290 3.99 -5.17 46.65
CA ASN A 290 4.15 -4.18 47.71
C ASN A 290 3.51 -2.83 47.39
N CYS A 291 2.36 -2.86 46.70
CA CYS A 291 1.66 -1.66 46.29
C CYS A 291 1.08 -0.90 47.50
N LYS A 292 1.19 0.42 47.44
CA LYS A 292 0.51 1.37 48.33
C LYS A 292 -0.33 2.30 47.47
N VAL A 293 -1.56 2.51 47.87
CA VAL A 293 -2.54 3.33 47.14
C VAL A 293 -2.90 4.53 47.97
N SER A 294 -2.83 5.72 47.37
CA SER A 294 -3.31 6.95 47.97
C SER A 294 -4.43 7.52 47.11
N VAL A 295 -5.59 7.70 47.67
CA VAL A 295 -6.76 8.33 47.04
C VAL A 295 -6.96 9.70 47.69
N THR A 296 -6.83 10.78 46.90
CA THR A 296 -7.12 12.13 47.40
C THR A 296 -8.17 12.79 46.51
N ALA A 297 -9.30 13.17 47.07
CA ALA A 297 -10.37 13.77 46.31
C ALA A 297 -10.57 15.26 46.62
N TYR A 298 -10.99 15.96 45.60
CA TYR A 298 -11.11 17.41 45.57
C TYR A 298 -12.48 17.83 45.01
N ALA A 299 -12.82 19.08 45.26
CA ALA A 299 -13.96 19.78 44.68
C ALA A 299 -13.52 21.15 44.15
N ASP A 300 -14.20 21.63 43.16
CA ASP A 300 -13.93 22.94 42.57
C ASP A 300 -14.47 24.08 43.46
N LYS A 301 -13.81 25.25 43.41
CA LYS A 301 -14.26 26.46 44.14
C LYS A 301 -15.42 27.16 43.47
N GLY A 302 -15.64 26.93 42.19
CA GLY A 302 -16.64 27.66 41.40
C GLY A 302 -18.08 27.19 41.66
N THR A 303 -18.26 26.04 42.31
CA THR A 303 -19.59 25.50 42.59
C THR A 303 -19.70 25.01 44.01
N GLY A 304 -20.90 25.18 44.59
CA GLY A 304 -21.19 24.74 45.96
C GLY A 304 -20.69 25.69 47.03
N THR A 305 -20.84 25.25 48.29
CA THR A 305 -20.25 25.92 49.45
C THR A 305 -19.14 25.05 50.03
N PRO A 306 -18.18 25.60 50.81
CA PRO A 306 -17.10 24.82 51.39
C PRO A 306 -17.56 23.56 52.13
N LYS A 307 -18.71 23.64 52.84
CA LYS A 307 -19.30 22.49 53.51
C LYS A 307 -19.80 21.42 52.55
N ILE A 308 -20.42 21.84 51.45
CA ILE A 308 -20.91 20.94 50.39
C ILE A 308 -19.73 20.33 49.61
N ASN A 309 -18.73 21.12 49.29
CA ASN A 309 -17.52 20.69 48.58
C ASN A 309 -16.71 19.69 49.42
N MET A 310 -16.63 19.90 50.73
CA MET A 310 -16.02 18.94 51.65
C MET A 310 -16.79 17.61 51.69
N LYS A 311 -18.13 17.67 51.68
CA LYS A 311 -18.97 16.48 51.62
C LYS A 311 -18.75 15.67 50.35
N TYR A 312 -18.82 16.33 49.17
CA TYR A 312 -18.64 15.65 47.89
C TYR A 312 -17.21 15.09 47.70
N SER A 313 -16.19 15.80 48.15
CA SER A 313 -14.83 15.28 48.08
C SER A 313 -14.67 14.04 48.97
N LYS A 314 -15.29 14.03 50.17
CA LYS A 314 -15.30 12.85 51.05
C LYS A 314 -16.00 11.67 50.37
N GLU A 315 -17.21 11.87 49.84
CA GLU A 315 -17.97 10.80 49.15
C GLU A 315 -17.21 10.26 47.95
N ARG A 316 -16.55 11.13 47.13
CA ARG A 316 -15.72 10.71 46.01
C ARG A 316 -14.56 9.81 46.45
N ALA A 317 -13.84 10.19 47.50
CA ALA A 317 -12.77 9.39 48.04
C ALA A 317 -13.28 8.02 48.53
N GLU A 318 -14.38 8.02 49.30
CA GLU A 318 -14.98 6.80 49.82
C GLU A 318 -15.48 5.87 48.69
N ASN A 319 -16.14 6.41 47.68
CA ASN A 319 -16.65 5.63 46.55
C ASN A 319 -15.54 5.03 45.71
N VAL A 320 -14.43 5.77 45.47
CA VAL A 320 -13.25 5.20 44.78
C VAL A 320 -12.64 4.07 45.60
N VAL A 321 -12.51 4.24 46.93
CA VAL A 321 -12.02 3.16 47.81
C VAL A 321 -12.94 1.95 47.74
N ALA A 322 -14.26 2.16 47.84
CA ALA A 322 -15.23 1.08 47.71
C ALA A 322 -15.15 0.33 46.41
N ALA A 323 -15.03 1.07 45.26
CA ALA A 323 -14.90 0.47 43.93
C ALA A 323 -13.57 -0.32 43.75
N LEU A 324 -12.47 0.15 44.34
CA LEU A 324 -11.20 -0.58 44.34
C LEU A 324 -11.30 -1.87 45.21
N VAL A 325 -11.96 -1.82 46.35
CA VAL A 325 -12.19 -3.00 47.19
C VAL A 325 -13.10 -4.00 46.47
N GLU A 326 -14.16 -3.54 45.81
CA GLU A 326 -15.02 -4.38 44.99
C GLU A 326 -14.24 -5.04 43.82
N ALA A 327 -13.29 -4.32 43.26
CA ALA A 327 -12.34 -4.85 42.21
C ALA A 327 -11.32 -5.83 42.82
N GLY A 328 -11.39 -6.15 44.11
CA GLY A 328 -10.56 -7.15 44.81
C GLY A 328 -9.23 -6.61 45.35
N ILE A 329 -9.11 -5.30 45.57
CA ILE A 329 -7.92 -4.69 46.20
C ILE A 329 -8.08 -4.67 47.72
N ASP A 330 -7.01 -5.07 48.42
CA ASP A 330 -7.01 -5.06 49.88
C ASP A 330 -7.09 -3.61 50.40
N LYS A 331 -8.10 -3.38 51.27
CA LYS A 331 -8.30 -2.08 51.88
C LYS A 331 -7.11 -1.59 52.70
N ASN A 332 -6.32 -2.49 53.26
CA ASN A 332 -5.20 -2.15 54.14
C ASN A 332 -4.05 -1.43 53.39
N ILE A 333 -3.97 -1.57 52.07
CA ILE A 333 -2.98 -0.88 51.27
C ILE A 333 -3.45 0.49 50.76
N ILE A 334 -4.74 0.83 51.02
CA ILE A 334 -5.37 2.06 50.51
C ILE A 334 -5.44 3.09 51.63
N THR A 335 -4.87 4.26 51.41
CA THR A 335 -5.09 5.45 52.22
C THR A 335 -5.98 6.42 51.47
N SER A 336 -6.93 7.02 52.15
CA SER A 336 -7.84 7.99 51.55
C SER A 336 -7.82 9.33 52.28
N ASP A 337 -7.90 10.40 51.52
CA ASP A 337 -7.97 11.77 52.03
C ASP A 337 -8.91 12.61 51.14
N TYR A 338 -9.41 13.69 51.65
CA TYR A 338 -10.29 14.60 50.94
C TYR A 338 -10.02 16.05 51.36
N LYS A 339 -10.01 16.95 50.38
CA LYS A 339 -9.59 18.35 50.58
C LYS A 339 -10.69 19.38 50.37
N GLY A 340 -11.88 18.93 49.98
CA GLY A 340 -12.93 19.87 49.58
C GLY A 340 -12.44 20.78 48.46
N ASP A 341 -12.70 22.06 48.62
CA ASP A 341 -12.24 23.14 47.76
C ASP A 341 -11.02 23.92 48.30
N THR A 342 -10.43 23.44 49.39
CA THR A 342 -9.28 24.09 50.06
C THR A 342 -8.02 24.02 49.24
N VAL A 343 -7.87 23.00 48.41
CA VAL A 343 -6.77 22.77 47.49
C VAL A 343 -7.32 22.61 46.08
N GLN A 344 -6.69 23.28 45.12
CA GLN A 344 -7.06 23.22 43.71
C GLN A 344 -5.84 22.68 42.92
N PRO A 345 -5.77 21.37 42.66
CA PRO A 345 -4.64 20.76 41.97
C PRO A 345 -4.49 21.21 40.52
N PHE A 346 -5.56 21.71 39.90
CA PHE A 346 -5.56 22.14 38.51
C PHE A 346 -5.95 23.62 38.37
N ALA A 347 -5.37 24.30 37.39
CA ALA A 347 -5.69 25.69 37.09
C ALA A 347 -7.12 25.87 36.59
N GLU A 348 -7.65 24.91 35.84
CA GLU A 348 -8.99 24.90 35.32
C GLU A 348 -9.97 24.46 36.46
N ASN A 349 -10.93 25.34 36.75
CA ASN A 349 -11.82 25.14 37.89
C ASN A 349 -12.57 23.81 37.86
N ASP A 350 -13.14 23.42 36.75
CA ASP A 350 -13.93 22.19 36.60
C ASP A 350 -13.12 20.92 36.70
N LYS A 351 -11.83 20.96 36.37
CA LYS A 351 -10.90 19.82 36.58
C LYS A 351 -10.61 19.55 38.07
N ASN A 352 -10.95 20.46 38.96
CA ASN A 352 -10.79 20.23 40.38
C ASN A 352 -11.92 19.38 41.01
N ARG A 353 -12.92 18.99 40.23
CA ARG A 353 -13.85 17.92 40.59
C ARG A 353 -13.21 16.57 40.28
N VAL A 354 -12.29 16.14 41.09
CA VAL A 354 -11.43 14.98 40.80
C VAL A 354 -11.09 14.16 42.01
N ALA A 355 -10.95 12.86 41.86
CA ALA A 355 -10.20 12.00 42.75
C ALA A 355 -8.89 11.58 42.06
N ILE A 356 -7.79 11.92 42.65
CA ILE A 356 -6.44 11.55 42.20
C ILE A 356 -6.05 10.27 42.93
N VAL A 357 -5.81 9.22 42.19
CA VAL A 357 -5.34 7.94 42.71
C VAL A 357 -3.90 7.74 42.33
N LYS A 358 -3.03 7.65 43.35
CA LYS A 358 -1.59 7.37 43.14
C LYS A 358 -1.30 6.00 43.69
N VAL A 359 -0.67 5.18 42.90
CA VAL A 359 -0.20 3.85 43.27
C VAL A 359 1.31 3.84 43.15
N THR A 360 1.97 3.37 44.21
CA THR A 360 3.40 3.06 44.20
C THR A 360 3.60 1.59 44.49
N GLY A 361 4.51 0.93 43.81
CA GLY A 361 4.73 -0.50 43.98
C GLY A 361 6.12 -0.91 43.52
N GLU A 362 6.38 -2.21 43.61
CA GLU A 362 7.61 -2.81 43.15
C GLU A 362 7.36 -3.63 41.88
N GLY A 363 8.07 -3.28 40.84
CA GLY A 363 8.20 -4.04 39.61
C GLY A 363 9.56 -4.71 39.48
N VAL A 364 9.82 -5.33 38.37
CA VAL A 364 11.11 -5.90 38.03
C VAL A 364 11.56 -5.36 36.70
N LYS A 365 12.81 -4.90 36.68
CA LYS A 365 13.48 -4.49 35.47
C LYS A 365 14.57 -5.50 35.10
N LYS A 366 14.65 -5.85 33.83
CA LYS A 366 15.75 -6.67 33.33
C LYS A 366 16.98 -5.78 33.15
N GLN A 367 17.99 -6.03 33.95
CA GLN A 367 19.28 -5.37 33.84
C GLN A 367 20.24 -6.30 33.09
N GLU A 368 20.85 -5.76 32.03
CA GLU A 368 21.88 -6.44 31.29
C GLU A 368 23.17 -6.55 32.12
N VAL A 369 23.65 -7.78 32.26
CA VAL A 369 24.93 -8.07 32.91
C VAL A 369 25.87 -8.66 31.86
N LYS A 370 26.94 -7.95 31.55
CA LYS A 370 28.02 -8.38 30.63
C LYS A 370 29.12 -9.06 31.42
N THR A 371 29.36 -10.30 31.11
CA THR A 371 30.49 -11.05 31.67
C THR A 371 31.42 -11.42 30.53
N LYS A 372 32.71 -11.02 30.65
CA LYS A 372 33.70 -11.41 29.65
C LYS A 372 33.99 -12.88 29.77
N LYS A 373 33.75 -13.63 28.71
CA LYS A 373 34.14 -15.02 28.53
C LYS A 373 35.11 -15.12 27.37
N TYR A 374 35.88 -16.18 27.35
CA TYR A 374 36.76 -16.47 26.23
C TYR A 374 36.48 -17.85 25.68
N ARG A 375 36.76 -18.00 24.40
CA ARG A 375 36.82 -19.29 23.72
C ARG A 375 38.14 -19.37 22.97
N LEU A 376 38.65 -20.58 22.81
CA LEU A 376 39.81 -20.84 21.99
C LEU A 376 39.32 -21.11 20.56
N GLU A 377 39.82 -20.33 19.61
CA GLU A 377 39.57 -20.51 18.19
C GLU A 377 40.84 -20.91 17.47
N GLU A 378 40.71 -21.89 16.59
CA GLU A 378 41.82 -22.30 15.73
C GLU A 378 41.94 -21.30 14.58
N THR A 379 43.02 -20.53 14.59
CA THR A 379 43.31 -19.55 13.54
C THR A 379 44.40 -20.09 12.62
N ARG A 380 44.14 -20.12 11.33
CA ARG A 380 45.13 -20.47 10.33
C ARG A 380 45.92 -19.23 9.95
N TYR A 381 47.22 -19.37 9.93
CA TYR A 381 48.11 -18.32 9.48
C TYR A 381 49.10 -18.86 8.43
N ARG A 382 49.51 -17.97 7.55
CA ARG A 382 50.49 -18.27 6.51
C ARG A 382 51.89 -18.38 7.09
N VAL A 383 52.57 -19.51 6.85
CA VAL A 383 54.01 -19.64 7.18
C VAL A 383 54.77 -18.92 6.07
N GLN A 384 55.57 -17.92 6.45
CA GLN A 384 56.43 -17.20 5.49
C GLN A 384 57.64 -18.04 5.11
#